data_e86ba60816152c1d3b4d864a7acbd30d
#
_entry.id   e86ba60816152c1d3b4d864a7acbd30d
#
_cell.length_a   1.000
_cell.length_b   1.000
_cell.length_c   1.000
_cell.angle_alpha   90.00
_cell.angle_beta   90.00
_cell.angle_gamma   90.00
#
_symmetry.space_group_name_H-M   'P 1'
#
loop_
_entity.id
_entity.type
_entity.pdbx_description
1 polymer ?
#
loop_
_entity_poly.entity_id
_entity_poly.type
_entity_poly.pdbx_seq_one_letter_code
_entity_poly.pdbx_strand_id
1 'polypeptide(L)'
;MLFNNHILSVEDVDTAIFKHLKKGKASGVDSFSLEHFIHAHPLIITHLTKLFNLLIRHGYVPNLFGEGVIVPLLKDKNGDASSSENYRGITNNSVIAKIFETCMLYKFNEYEYEGHDLQFGFKRKLGCNAALFGTQQVVRYFTSRGSCVHIACLDASKAFDRVLHDRLLSKIRQRGLQECFVLLVSNWYSKLKSVVRWNGVYSSAFRVFTGVCQSGILSPLYFNMYVDDLIHKLENSGFGCFIARHFLGCFMYADDIILLSPSAYGLQCMLDKCIQYGVEHNIVFNAKKVFMQLLVK
;
A
#
# COMPACT_ATOMS: atom_id res chain seq x y z
N MET A 1 -3.97 9.53 -28.99
CA MET A 1 -4.96 10.51 -28.53
C MET A 1 -4.21 11.60 -27.79
N LEU A 2 -4.34 12.83 -28.27
CA LEU A 2 -3.66 14.01 -27.73
C LEU A 2 -4.25 14.32 -26.35
N PHE A 3 -3.40 14.37 -25.35
CA PHE A 3 -3.77 14.72 -23.98
C PHE A 3 -4.50 16.06 -23.92
N ASN A 4 -5.65 16.14 -23.27
CA ASN A 4 -6.17 17.40 -22.76
C ASN A 4 -5.04 18.10 -22.01
N ASN A 5 -4.80 19.37 -22.31
CA ASN A 5 -3.59 20.12 -21.93
C ASN A 5 -3.31 20.27 -20.44
N HIS A 6 -4.22 19.85 -19.55
CA HIS A 6 -4.05 19.91 -18.11
C HIS A 6 -4.64 18.67 -17.42
N ILE A 7 -3.77 17.78 -16.93
CA ILE A 7 -4.17 16.61 -16.15
C ILE A 7 -4.53 17.04 -14.73
N LEU A 8 -3.72 17.95 -14.14
CA LEU A 8 -3.95 18.53 -12.82
C LEU A 8 -4.36 20.00 -12.95
N SER A 9 -5.38 20.40 -12.21
CA SER A 9 -5.83 21.78 -12.07
C SER A 9 -5.12 22.50 -10.92
N VAL A 10 -5.22 23.80 -10.86
CA VAL A 10 -4.73 24.60 -9.71
C VAL A 10 -5.48 24.21 -8.44
N GLU A 11 -6.77 23.89 -8.54
CA GLU A 11 -7.60 23.46 -7.41
C GLU A 11 -7.15 22.09 -6.85
N ASP A 12 -6.68 21.16 -7.69
CA ASP A 12 -6.13 19.87 -7.23
C ASP A 12 -4.92 20.09 -6.32
N VAL A 13 -4.01 20.96 -6.71
CA VAL A 13 -2.79 21.26 -5.95
C VAL A 13 -3.12 22.06 -4.67
N ASP A 14 -4.03 23.03 -4.75
CA ASP A 14 -4.53 23.78 -3.60
C ASP A 14 -5.16 22.84 -2.56
N THR A 15 -6.06 21.98 -3.01
CA THR A 15 -6.73 20.99 -2.16
C THR A 15 -5.73 20.00 -1.53
N ALA A 16 -4.71 19.57 -2.27
CA ALA A 16 -3.66 18.71 -1.73
C ALA A 16 -2.91 19.37 -0.57
N ILE A 17 -2.55 20.65 -0.72
CA ILE A 17 -1.80 21.42 0.28
C ILE A 17 -2.67 21.72 1.50
N PHE A 18 -3.87 22.26 1.30
CA PHE A 18 -4.65 22.84 2.39
C PHE A 18 -5.64 21.90 3.07
N LYS A 19 -6.09 20.81 2.37
CA LYS A 19 -7.12 19.91 2.92
C LYS A 19 -6.61 18.50 3.24
N HIS A 20 -5.59 18.00 2.52
CA HIS A 20 -5.23 16.60 2.63
C HIS A 20 -3.93 16.33 3.38
N LEU A 21 -2.93 17.18 3.23
CA LEU A 21 -1.66 17.01 3.94
C LEU A 21 -1.76 17.58 5.37
N LYS A 22 -1.09 16.87 6.30
CA LYS A 22 -1.09 17.24 7.73
C LYS A 22 0.13 18.09 8.06
N LYS A 23 -0.12 19.22 8.77
CA LYS A 23 0.91 20.09 9.35
C LYS A 23 1.76 19.38 10.41
N GLY A 24 2.92 19.94 10.76
CA GLY A 24 3.78 19.45 11.85
C GLY A 24 4.49 18.14 11.52
N LYS A 25 4.67 17.79 10.24
CA LYS A 25 5.42 16.61 9.81
C LYS A 25 6.87 16.96 9.49
N ALA A 26 7.77 16.01 9.76
CA ALA A 26 9.19 16.18 9.47
C ALA A 26 9.43 16.45 7.97
N SER A 27 10.37 17.35 7.69
CA SER A 27 10.86 17.64 6.34
C SER A 27 11.64 16.44 5.77
N GLY A 28 11.70 16.37 4.45
CA GLY A 28 12.59 15.46 3.72
C GLY A 28 14.03 16.00 3.64
N VAL A 29 14.78 15.48 2.67
CA VAL A 29 16.19 15.90 2.39
C VAL A 29 16.30 17.35 1.96
N ASP A 30 15.22 17.92 1.40
CA ASP A 30 15.11 19.31 0.94
C ASP A 30 14.87 20.33 2.05
N SER A 31 14.70 19.89 3.29
CA SER A 31 14.40 20.70 4.46
C SER A 31 13.10 21.51 4.37
N PHE A 32 12.27 21.33 3.32
CA PHE A 32 10.96 21.95 3.24
C PHE A 32 9.93 21.20 4.07
N SER A 33 9.10 21.97 4.78
CA SER A 33 7.89 21.46 5.44
C SER A 33 6.65 21.97 4.70
N LEU A 34 5.48 21.40 5.01
CA LEU A 34 4.22 21.82 4.40
C LEU A 34 3.90 23.28 4.71
N GLU A 35 4.30 23.76 5.89
CA GLU A 35 4.09 25.14 6.34
C GLU A 35 4.72 26.16 5.41
N HIS A 36 5.86 25.86 4.80
CA HIS A 36 6.48 26.73 3.80
C HIS A 36 5.56 26.96 2.60
N PHE A 37 4.81 25.93 2.16
CA PHE A 37 3.86 26.05 1.04
C PHE A 37 2.55 26.74 1.47
N ILE A 38 2.09 26.53 2.69
CA ILE A 38 0.88 27.15 3.24
C ILE A 38 1.06 28.68 3.39
N HIS A 39 2.26 29.11 3.79
CA HIS A 39 2.57 30.52 4.02
C HIS A 39 3.29 31.20 2.84
N ALA A 40 3.53 30.47 1.75
CA ALA A 40 4.10 31.02 0.53
C ALA A 40 3.10 31.90 -0.22
N HIS A 41 3.61 32.71 -1.14
CA HIS A 41 2.79 33.47 -2.05
C HIS A 41 1.87 32.54 -2.90
N PRO A 42 0.57 32.85 -3.09
CA PRO A 42 -0.37 31.95 -3.80
C PRO A 42 0.06 31.52 -5.20
N LEU A 43 0.89 32.30 -5.90
CA LEU A 43 1.45 31.93 -7.20
C LEU A 43 2.25 30.63 -7.19
N ILE A 44 2.75 30.17 -6.02
CA ILE A 44 3.47 28.91 -5.91
C ILE A 44 2.60 27.73 -6.37
N ILE A 45 1.29 27.78 -6.09
CA ILE A 45 0.34 26.73 -6.47
C ILE A 45 0.27 26.61 -8.01
N THR A 46 0.20 27.77 -8.69
CA THR A 46 0.21 27.80 -10.16
C THR A 46 1.50 27.24 -10.74
N HIS A 47 2.65 27.56 -10.13
CA HIS A 47 3.95 27.03 -10.57
C HIS A 47 4.06 25.53 -10.32
N LEU A 48 3.63 25.04 -9.15
CA LEU A 48 3.59 23.60 -8.86
C LEU A 48 2.66 22.86 -9.83
N THR A 49 1.49 23.42 -10.14
CA THR A 49 0.56 22.83 -11.11
C THR A 49 1.20 22.68 -12.49
N LYS A 50 1.88 23.71 -12.98
CA LYS A 50 2.61 23.65 -14.25
C LYS A 50 3.72 22.62 -14.21
N LEU A 51 4.52 22.60 -13.15
CA LEU A 51 5.59 21.62 -12.94
C LEU A 51 5.03 20.19 -12.97
N PHE A 52 4.01 19.90 -12.16
CA PHE A 52 3.42 18.57 -12.06
C PHE A 52 2.84 18.08 -13.39
N ASN A 53 2.16 18.94 -14.13
CA ASN A 53 1.68 18.61 -15.48
C ASN A 53 2.82 18.32 -16.46
N LEU A 54 3.96 19.03 -16.37
CA LEU A 54 5.15 18.70 -17.14
C LEU A 54 5.74 17.35 -16.76
N LEU A 55 5.84 17.03 -15.45
CA LEU A 55 6.32 15.73 -14.98
C LEU A 55 5.48 14.58 -15.53
N ILE A 56 4.15 14.71 -15.47
CA ILE A 56 3.23 13.70 -15.98
C ILE A 56 3.37 13.56 -17.51
N ARG A 57 3.39 14.67 -18.23
CA ARG A 57 3.51 14.68 -19.69
C ARG A 57 4.77 14.01 -20.20
N HIS A 58 5.89 14.22 -19.49
CA HIS A 58 7.19 13.67 -19.89
C HIS A 58 7.50 12.32 -19.24
N GLY A 59 6.64 11.79 -18.37
CA GLY A 59 6.91 10.56 -17.62
C GLY A 59 8.20 10.63 -16.80
N TYR A 60 8.53 11.80 -16.27
CA TYR A 60 9.80 12.07 -15.59
C TYR A 60 9.58 12.75 -14.25
N VAL A 61 10.39 12.37 -13.23
CA VAL A 61 10.46 13.06 -11.95
C VAL A 61 11.89 13.51 -11.64
N PRO A 62 12.11 14.63 -10.92
CA PRO A 62 13.41 15.02 -10.40
C PRO A 62 14.00 13.95 -9.47
N ASN A 63 15.33 13.85 -9.39
CA ASN A 63 16.02 12.89 -8.52
C ASN A 63 15.58 13.03 -7.05
N LEU A 64 15.39 14.25 -6.59
CA LEU A 64 14.96 14.57 -5.22
C LEU A 64 13.64 13.88 -4.82
N PHE A 65 12.75 13.58 -5.77
CA PHE A 65 11.51 12.86 -5.49
C PHE A 65 11.75 11.41 -5.06
N GLY A 66 12.84 10.81 -5.56
CA GLY A 66 13.26 9.45 -5.20
C GLY A 66 14.16 9.38 -3.96
N GLU A 67 14.55 10.53 -3.38
CA GLU A 67 15.44 10.57 -2.22
C GLU A 67 14.66 10.58 -0.91
N GLY A 68 15.02 9.69 0.02
CA GLY A 68 14.35 9.56 1.30
C GLY A 68 15.31 9.45 2.48
N VAL A 69 14.87 9.97 3.63
CA VAL A 69 15.55 9.78 4.91
C VAL A 69 14.78 8.75 5.73
N ILE A 70 15.35 7.58 5.94
CA ILE A 70 14.77 6.53 6.77
C ILE A 70 15.09 6.84 8.23
N VAL A 71 14.04 6.96 9.05
CA VAL A 71 14.14 7.09 10.50
C VAL A 71 13.61 5.80 11.11
N PRO A 72 14.46 4.98 11.74
CA PRO A 72 14.02 3.77 12.43
C PRO A 72 13.22 4.12 13.68
N LEU A 73 12.02 3.58 13.79
CA LEU A 73 11.16 3.71 14.98
C LEU A 73 10.95 2.33 15.61
N LEU A 74 11.08 2.23 16.94
CA LEU A 74 10.79 0.99 17.69
C LEU A 74 9.32 0.58 17.46
N LYS A 75 9.10 -0.70 17.13
CA LYS A 75 7.77 -1.32 17.04
C LYS A 75 7.22 -1.58 18.44
N ASP A 76 8.06 -2.16 19.28
CA ASP A 76 7.74 -2.48 20.68
C ASP A 76 8.81 -1.85 21.59
N LYS A 77 8.37 -0.97 22.50
CA LYS A 77 9.25 -0.29 23.45
C LYS A 77 9.87 -1.24 24.47
N ASN A 78 9.20 -2.37 24.73
CA ASN A 78 9.66 -3.40 25.67
C ASN A 78 10.45 -4.53 24.97
N GLY A 79 10.51 -4.50 23.63
CA GLY A 79 11.24 -5.45 22.82
C GLY A 79 12.75 -5.18 22.81
N ASP A 80 13.51 -6.12 22.23
CA ASP A 80 14.95 -5.99 22.12
C ASP A 80 15.34 -4.82 21.18
N ALA A 81 15.89 -3.76 21.77
CA ALA A 81 16.34 -2.56 21.03
C ALA A 81 17.64 -2.80 20.23
N SER A 82 18.36 -3.91 20.48
CA SER A 82 19.55 -4.28 19.70
C SER A 82 19.20 -4.99 18.38
N SER A 83 17.97 -5.51 18.27
CA SER A 83 17.51 -6.21 17.09
C SER A 83 16.90 -5.25 16.06
N SER A 84 17.43 -5.24 14.85
CA SER A 84 16.87 -4.47 13.72
C SER A 84 15.43 -4.88 13.37
N GLU A 85 15.02 -6.11 13.70
CA GLU A 85 13.65 -6.60 13.48
C GLU A 85 12.60 -5.84 14.31
N ASN A 86 13.02 -5.27 15.46
CA ASN A 86 12.16 -4.46 16.31
C ASN A 86 12.00 -3.01 15.85
N TYR A 87 12.52 -2.68 14.66
CA TYR A 87 12.38 -1.34 14.09
C TYR A 87 11.49 -1.33 12.84
N ARG A 88 10.78 -0.21 12.68
CA ARG A 88 10.04 0.15 11.48
C ARG A 88 10.72 1.34 10.84
N GLY A 89 11.17 1.21 9.60
CA GLY A 89 11.84 2.28 8.85
C GLY A 89 10.82 3.25 8.25
N ILE A 90 10.59 4.39 8.88
CA ILE A 90 9.73 5.45 8.32
C ILE A 90 10.54 6.33 7.40
N THR A 91 10.14 6.44 6.15
CA THR A 91 10.87 7.22 5.14
C THR A 91 10.32 8.64 5.04
N ASN A 92 11.11 9.64 5.32
CA ASN A 92 10.76 11.05 5.10
C ASN A 92 11.19 11.48 3.70
N ASN A 93 10.21 11.66 2.81
CA ASN A 93 10.40 12.14 1.45
C ASN A 93 10.17 13.67 1.38
N SER A 94 10.61 14.29 0.27
CA SER A 94 10.33 15.68 -0.07
C SER A 94 8.84 16.00 0.05
N VAL A 95 8.53 17.17 0.60
CA VAL A 95 7.13 17.64 0.71
C VAL A 95 6.53 17.91 -0.66
N ILE A 96 7.33 18.39 -1.62
CA ILE A 96 6.88 18.59 -3.02
C ILE A 96 6.45 17.26 -3.63
N ALA A 97 7.24 16.19 -3.39
CA ALA A 97 6.88 14.84 -3.82
C ALA A 97 5.55 14.38 -3.17
N LYS A 98 5.35 14.64 -1.88
CA LYS A 98 4.09 14.30 -1.18
C LYS A 98 2.88 15.09 -1.71
N ILE A 99 3.04 16.38 -2.04
CA ILE A 99 1.99 17.16 -2.69
C ILE A 99 1.63 16.52 -4.03
N PHE A 100 2.65 16.18 -4.83
CA PHE A 100 2.46 15.52 -6.11
C PHE A 100 1.77 14.15 -5.97
N GLU A 101 2.24 13.28 -5.05
CA GLU A 101 1.59 11.99 -4.77
C GLU A 101 0.11 12.17 -4.36
N THR A 102 -0.19 13.21 -3.58
CA THR A 102 -1.56 13.51 -3.16
C THR A 102 -2.43 13.85 -4.37
N CYS A 103 -1.96 14.74 -5.24
CA CYS A 103 -2.66 15.07 -6.49
C CYS A 103 -2.88 13.81 -7.36
N MET A 104 -1.84 12.97 -7.49
CA MET A 104 -1.91 11.72 -8.23
C MET A 104 -2.91 10.74 -7.63
N LEU A 105 -2.94 10.61 -6.28
CA LEU A 105 -3.89 9.73 -5.60
C LEU A 105 -5.35 10.10 -5.90
N TYR A 106 -5.65 11.41 -5.94
CA TYR A 106 -7.00 11.86 -6.29
C TYR A 106 -7.34 11.56 -7.74
N LYS A 107 -6.39 11.78 -8.66
CA LYS A 107 -6.59 11.42 -10.07
C LYS A 107 -6.73 9.90 -10.28
N PHE A 108 -5.95 9.07 -9.58
CA PHE A 108 -6.13 7.61 -9.61
C PHE A 108 -7.52 7.19 -9.08
N ASN A 109 -8.02 7.85 -8.04
CA ASN A 109 -9.36 7.58 -7.52
C ASN A 109 -10.47 7.99 -8.50
N GLU A 110 -10.25 9.00 -9.35
CA GLU A 110 -11.16 9.36 -10.46
C GLU A 110 -11.23 8.25 -11.53
N TYR A 111 -10.20 7.40 -11.65
CA TYR A 111 -10.18 6.22 -12.53
C TYR A 111 -10.77 4.96 -11.87
N GLU A 112 -11.53 5.12 -10.77
CA GLU A 112 -12.33 4.06 -10.11
C GLU A 112 -11.53 2.79 -9.78
N TYR A 113 -10.31 2.93 -9.25
CA TYR A 113 -9.68 1.77 -8.65
C TYR A 113 -10.32 1.47 -7.29
N GLU A 114 -11.32 0.60 -7.29
CA GLU A 114 -11.99 0.18 -6.05
C GLU A 114 -11.26 -0.97 -5.33
N GLY A 115 -10.39 -1.72 -6.02
CA GLY A 115 -9.79 -2.95 -5.51
C GLY A 115 -10.84 -4.01 -5.18
N HIS A 116 -10.43 -5.19 -4.78
CA HIS A 116 -11.35 -6.29 -4.43
C HIS A 116 -12.14 -5.95 -3.15
N ASP A 117 -13.45 -6.27 -3.09
CA ASP A 117 -14.33 -5.96 -1.96
C ASP A 117 -13.85 -6.56 -0.62
N LEU A 118 -13.14 -7.69 -0.68
CA LEU A 118 -12.59 -8.36 0.50
C LEU A 118 -11.22 -7.82 0.96
N GLN A 119 -10.66 -6.80 0.29
CA GLN A 119 -9.55 -5.99 0.80
C GLN A 119 -10.12 -4.75 1.49
N PHE A 120 -10.01 -4.67 2.80
CA PHE A 120 -10.53 -3.57 3.63
C PHE A 120 -9.48 -2.52 3.96
N GLY A 121 -8.19 -2.88 3.87
CA GLY A 121 -7.09 -1.99 4.20
C GLY A 121 -6.98 -0.83 3.21
N PHE A 122 -6.70 0.38 3.74
CA PHE A 122 -6.47 1.61 2.99
C PHE A 122 -7.64 2.10 2.13
N LYS A 123 -8.83 1.52 2.28
CA LYS A 123 -10.05 1.99 1.63
C LYS A 123 -10.75 3.05 2.48
N ARG A 124 -11.33 4.07 1.82
CA ARG A 124 -12.09 5.12 2.49
C ARG A 124 -13.30 4.53 3.21
N LYS A 125 -13.57 5.01 4.43
CA LYS A 125 -14.71 4.61 5.28
C LYS A 125 -14.69 3.13 5.71
N LEU A 126 -13.70 2.34 5.34
CA LEU A 126 -13.51 0.97 5.80
C LEU A 126 -12.38 0.92 6.83
N GLY A 127 -12.60 0.19 7.92
CA GLY A 127 -11.62 -0.01 8.98
C GLY A 127 -11.51 -1.50 9.33
N CYS A 128 -10.56 -1.84 10.18
CA CYS A 128 -10.35 -3.21 10.65
C CYS A 128 -11.64 -3.82 11.25
N ASN A 129 -12.45 -3.01 11.92
CA ASN A 129 -13.74 -3.44 12.47
C ASN A 129 -14.72 -3.96 11.40
N ALA A 130 -14.68 -3.42 10.17
CA ALA A 130 -15.54 -3.89 9.08
C ALA A 130 -15.11 -5.30 8.61
N ALA A 131 -13.79 -5.55 8.49
CA ALA A 131 -13.25 -6.86 8.15
C ALA A 131 -13.58 -7.89 9.23
N LEU A 132 -13.39 -7.54 10.51
CA LEU A 132 -13.72 -8.40 11.65
C LEU A 132 -15.22 -8.68 11.73
N PHE A 133 -16.08 -7.68 11.50
CA PHE A 133 -17.51 -7.87 11.46
C PHE A 133 -17.90 -8.85 10.35
N GLY A 134 -17.40 -8.67 9.12
CA GLY A 134 -17.62 -9.59 8.01
C GLY A 134 -17.19 -11.02 8.35
N THR A 135 -15.98 -11.18 8.88
CA THR A 135 -15.48 -12.48 9.35
C THR A 135 -16.43 -13.13 10.37
N GLN A 136 -16.88 -12.37 11.39
CA GLN A 136 -17.80 -12.88 12.40
C GLN A 136 -19.15 -13.30 11.83
N GLN A 137 -19.70 -12.54 10.85
CA GLN A 137 -20.96 -12.90 10.22
C GLN A 137 -20.84 -14.20 9.42
N VAL A 138 -19.73 -14.41 8.69
CA VAL A 138 -19.50 -15.67 7.98
C VAL A 138 -19.41 -16.83 8.95
N VAL A 139 -18.61 -16.71 10.02
CA VAL A 139 -18.50 -17.75 11.06
C VAL A 139 -19.86 -18.09 11.66
N ARG A 140 -20.63 -17.08 12.07
CA ARG A 140 -21.98 -17.26 12.63
C ARG A 140 -22.93 -17.97 11.65
N TYR A 141 -22.87 -17.60 10.37
CA TYR A 141 -23.70 -18.21 9.33
C TYR A 141 -23.45 -19.71 9.22
N PHE A 142 -22.22 -20.15 9.21
CA PHE A 142 -21.86 -21.57 9.10
C PHE A 142 -22.14 -22.33 10.40
N THR A 143 -21.71 -21.81 11.54
CA THR A 143 -21.88 -22.49 12.84
C THR A 143 -23.35 -22.60 13.25
N SER A 144 -24.19 -21.59 12.96
CA SER A 144 -25.64 -21.66 13.25
C SER A 144 -26.38 -22.74 12.41
N ARG A 145 -25.74 -23.19 11.31
CA ARG A 145 -26.27 -24.25 10.44
C ARG A 145 -25.62 -25.62 10.69
N GLY A 146 -24.86 -25.75 11.80
CA GLY A 146 -24.23 -27.02 12.17
C GLY A 146 -22.94 -27.34 11.41
N SER A 147 -22.38 -26.39 10.66
CA SER A 147 -21.09 -26.54 10.02
C SER A 147 -19.96 -25.96 10.90
N CYS A 148 -18.76 -26.53 10.80
CA CYS A 148 -17.57 -25.94 11.40
C CYS A 148 -16.92 -24.92 10.44
N VAL A 149 -16.07 -24.03 10.99
CA VAL A 149 -15.24 -23.12 10.22
C VAL A 149 -13.80 -23.21 10.74
N HIS A 150 -12.91 -23.57 9.83
CA HIS A 150 -11.46 -23.51 10.04
C HIS A 150 -10.96 -22.14 9.65
N ILE A 151 -10.19 -21.50 10.53
CA ILE A 151 -9.65 -20.15 10.34
C ILE A 151 -8.13 -20.21 10.34
N ALA A 152 -7.50 -19.50 9.41
CA ALA A 152 -6.08 -19.21 9.45
C ALA A 152 -5.85 -17.70 9.30
N CYS A 153 -5.02 -17.13 10.19
CA CYS A 153 -4.56 -15.75 10.09
C CYS A 153 -3.09 -15.75 9.66
N LEU A 154 -2.78 -15.01 8.61
CA LEU A 154 -1.45 -14.86 8.06
C LEU A 154 -1.00 -13.41 8.22
N ASP A 155 0.22 -13.20 8.73
CA ASP A 155 0.91 -11.90 8.83
C ASP A 155 2.08 -11.90 7.84
N ALA A 156 2.11 -10.95 6.92
CA ALA A 156 3.21 -10.85 5.97
C ALA A 156 4.38 -10.05 6.53
N SER A 157 5.55 -10.65 6.54
CA SER A 157 6.76 -10.03 7.07
C SER A 157 7.30 -8.95 6.16
N LYS A 158 7.33 -7.69 6.64
CA LYS A 158 7.89 -6.54 5.90
C LYS A 158 7.28 -6.41 4.50
N ALA A 159 5.96 -6.59 4.37
CA ALA A 159 5.27 -6.70 3.09
C ALA A 159 5.53 -5.49 2.17
N PHE A 160 5.49 -4.27 2.73
CA PHE A 160 5.78 -3.03 2.00
C PHE A 160 7.21 -2.99 1.45
N ASP A 161 8.19 -3.50 2.18
CA ASP A 161 9.62 -3.46 1.81
C ASP A 161 9.96 -4.52 0.73
N ARG A 162 9.05 -5.48 0.48
CA ARG A 162 9.26 -6.62 -0.41
C ARG A 162 8.61 -6.49 -1.79
N VAL A 163 7.84 -5.45 -2.04
CA VAL A 163 7.17 -5.23 -3.33
C VAL A 163 8.21 -5.14 -4.44
N LEU A 164 8.12 -6.04 -5.42
CA LEU A 164 8.98 -6.04 -6.61
C LEU A 164 8.50 -4.96 -7.58
N HIS A 165 9.37 -4.01 -7.93
CA HIS A 165 9.01 -2.85 -8.75
C HIS A 165 8.49 -3.26 -10.14
N ASP A 166 9.14 -4.21 -10.81
CA ASP A 166 8.70 -4.69 -12.15
C ASP A 166 7.31 -5.35 -12.10
N ARG A 167 7.05 -6.13 -11.03
CA ARG A 167 5.73 -6.74 -10.83
C ARG A 167 4.67 -5.68 -10.54
N LEU A 168 4.99 -4.69 -9.71
CA LEU A 168 4.09 -3.56 -9.45
C LEU A 168 3.74 -2.83 -10.75
N LEU A 169 4.73 -2.46 -11.56
CA LEU A 169 4.52 -1.78 -12.83
C LEU A 169 3.67 -2.60 -13.81
N SER A 170 3.88 -3.92 -13.85
CA SER A 170 3.03 -4.83 -14.65
C SER A 170 1.58 -4.80 -14.18
N LYS A 171 1.35 -4.81 -12.86
CA LYS A 171 -0.01 -4.74 -12.29
C LYS A 171 -0.69 -3.40 -12.54
N ILE A 172 0.05 -2.30 -12.45
CA ILE A 172 -0.45 -0.95 -12.78
C ILE A 172 -0.90 -0.89 -14.24
N ARG A 173 -0.13 -1.50 -15.19
CA ARG A 173 -0.54 -1.61 -16.61
C ARG A 173 -1.80 -2.44 -16.80
N GLN A 174 -1.86 -3.60 -16.15
CA GLN A 174 -3.03 -4.50 -16.24
C GLN A 174 -4.33 -3.84 -15.78
N ARG A 175 -4.25 -2.84 -14.90
CA ARG A 175 -5.39 -2.04 -14.43
C ARG A 175 -5.83 -0.96 -15.41
N GLY A 176 -5.21 -0.88 -16.59
CA GLY A 176 -5.61 0.04 -17.65
C GLY A 176 -5.21 1.51 -17.42
N LEU A 177 -4.30 1.78 -16.47
CA LEU A 177 -3.78 3.12 -16.26
C LEU A 177 -2.99 3.58 -17.48
N GLN A 178 -3.09 4.87 -17.80
CA GLN A 178 -2.44 5.46 -18.98
C GLN A 178 -0.92 5.25 -18.92
N GLU A 179 -0.32 4.93 -20.06
CA GLU A 179 1.11 4.61 -20.14
C GLU A 179 2.02 5.73 -19.63
N CYS A 180 1.62 6.99 -19.74
CA CYS A 180 2.38 8.11 -19.15
C CYS A 180 2.52 8.00 -17.62
N PHE A 181 1.50 7.50 -16.90
CA PHE A 181 1.58 7.27 -15.47
C PHE A 181 2.49 6.09 -15.16
N VAL A 182 2.42 5.02 -15.96
CA VAL A 182 3.31 3.88 -15.80
C VAL A 182 4.77 4.30 -15.99
N LEU A 183 5.06 5.08 -17.03
CA LEU A 183 6.39 5.63 -17.28
C LEU A 183 6.86 6.55 -16.15
N LEU A 184 5.97 7.41 -15.64
CA LEU A 184 6.25 8.29 -14.51
C LEU A 184 6.64 7.48 -13.27
N VAL A 185 5.84 6.48 -12.89
CA VAL A 185 6.11 5.61 -11.75
C VAL A 185 7.41 4.82 -11.97
N SER A 186 7.64 4.27 -13.16
CA SER A 186 8.86 3.57 -13.52
C SER A 186 10.09 4.47 -13.37
N ASN A 187 10.04 5.70 -13.90
CA ASN A 187 11.12 6.67 -13.77
C ASN A 187 11.36 7.05 -12.29
N TRP A 188 10.28 7.20 -11.51
CA TRP A 188 10.39 7.50 -10.08
C TRP A 188 11.10 6.37 -9.32
N TYR A 189 10.63 5.14 -9.51
CA TYR A 189 11.16 3.97 -8.80
C TYR A 189 12.61 3.64 -9.21
N SER A 190 13.02 3.98 -10.44
CA SER A 190 14.42 3.85 -10.88
C SER A 190 15.39 4.79 -10.14
N LYS A 191 14.87 5.85 -9.52
CA LYS A 191 15.64 6.89 -8.81
C LYS A 191 15.63 6.74 -7.28
N LEU A 192 14.95 5.70 -6.75
CA LEU A 192 14.84 5.53 -5.30
C LEU A 192 16.21 5.34 -4.66
N LYS A 193 16.52 6.26 -3.74
CA LYS A 193 17.73 6.24 -2.90
C LYS A 193 17.35 6.65 -1.49
N SER A 194 17.99 6.07 -0.51
CA SER A 194 17.74 6.40 0.88
C SER A 194 19.03 6.52 1.67
N VAL A 195 18.97 7.31 2.74
CA VAL A 195 19.95 7.34 3.83
C VAL A 195 19.24 6.97 5.12
N VAL A 196 19.89 6.31 6.04
CA VAL A 196 19.36 6.06 7.39
C VAL A 196 19.88 7.17 8.32
N ARG A 197 18.96 7.79 9.06
CA ARG A 197 19.31 8.73 10.13
C ARG A 197 19.12 8.05 11.48
N TRP A 198 20.22 7.92 12.21
CA TRP A 198 20.27 7.34 13.55
C TRP A 198 21.00 8.26 14.51
N ASN A 199 20.36 8.68 15.58
CA ASN A 199 20.94 9.58 16.59
C ASN A 199 21.66 10.82 16.00
N GLY A 200 21.06 11.44 14.97
CA GLY A 200 21.63 12.62 14.34
C GLY A 200 22.70 12.34 13.27
N VAL A 201 23.16 11.09 13.14
CA VAL A 201 24.15 10.67 12.15
C VAL A 201 23.44 10.08 10.92
N TYR A 202 23.98 10.33 9.73
CA TYR A 202 23.48 9.79 8.47
C TYR A 202 24.40 8.72 7.93
N SER A 203 23.82 7.64 7.41
CA SER A 203 24.57 6.63 6.64
C SER A 203 24.98 7.15 5.27
N SER A 204 25.84 6.41 4.56
CA SER A 204 25.98 6.57 3.12
C SER A 204 24.67 6.31 2.41
N ALA A 205 24.45 6.99 1.27
CA ALA A 205 23.26 6.79 0.44
C ALA A 205 23.31 5.41 -0.25
N PHE A 206 22.18 4.70 -0.26
CA PHE A 206 22.03 3.42 -0.95
C PHE A 206 20.80 3.42 -1.86
N ARG A 207 20.83 2.60 -2.91
CA ARG A 207 19.70 2.41 -3.82
C ARG A 207 18.68 1.48 -3.19
N VAL A 208 17.38 1.78 -3.44
CA VAL A 208 16.25 0.94 -3.03
C VAL A 208 15.71 0.23 -4.26
N PHE A 209 15.87 -1.09 -4.33
CA PHE A 209 15.48 -1.92 -5.47
C PHE A 209 14.13 -2.62 -5.31
N THR A 210 13.63 -2.69 -4.08
CA THR A 210 12.36 -3.31 -3.73
C THR A 210 11.63 -2.48 -2.70
N GLY A 211 10.33 -2.65 -2.62
CA GLY A 211 9.47 -2.02 -1.62
C GLY A 211 8.84 -0.73 -2.11
N VAL A 212 7.75 -0.39 -1.44
CA VAL A 212 7.09 0.92 -1.52
C VAL A 212 7.41 1.72 -0.27
N CYS A 213 7.51 3.04 -0.39
CA CYS A 213 7.88 3.90 0.74
C CYS A 213 6.87 3.80 1.88
N GLN A 214 7.29 3.43 3.11
CA GLN A 214 6.39 3.26 4.27
C GLN A 214 5.68 4.55 4.72
N SER A 215 5.97 5.71 4.12
CA SER A 215 5.27 6.98 4.34
C SER A 215 4.85 7.67 3.04
N GLY A 216 4.99 7.00 1.90
CA GLY A 216 4.50 7.49 0.62
C GLY A 216 2.96 7.51 0.60
N ILE A 217 2.40 8.55 0.01
CA ILE A 217 0.93 8.72 -0.09
C ILE A 217 0.32 7.68 -1.03
N LEU A 218 1.03 7.32 -2.11
CA LEU A 218 0.59 6.32 -3.09
C LEU A 218 0.93 4.88 -2.67
N SER A 219 1.81 4.69 -1.69
CA SER A 219 2.28 3.36 -1.28
C SER A 219 1.17 2.39 -0.84
N PRO A 220 0.15 2.83 -0.09
CA PRO A 220 -0.98 1.98 0.25
C PRO A 220 -1.79 1.54 -0.98
N LEU A 221 -2.01 2.44 -1.94
CA LEU A 221 -2.68 2.14 -3.19
C LEU A 221 -1.89 1.10 -4.00
N TYR A 222 -0.58 1.32 -4.17
CA TYR A 222 0.30 0.40 -4.88
C TYR A 222 0.37 -0.97 -4.22
N PHE A 223 0.39 -1.02 -2.90
CA PHE A 223 0.37 -2.28 -2.18
C PHE A 223 -0.94 -3.04 -2.40
N ASN A 224 -2.09 -2.36 -2.31
CA ASN A 224 -3.38 -2.98 -2.63
C ASN A 224 -3.42 -3.52 -4.06
N MET A 225 -2.98 -2.74 -5.05
CA MET A 225 -2.87 -3.22 -6.44
C MET A 225 -1.95 -4.43 -6.57
N TYR A 226 -0.89 -4.50 -5.75
CA TYR A 226 0.08 -5.58 -5.77
C TYR A 226 -0.48 -6.90 -5.28
N VAL A 227 -1.34 -6.87 -4.25
CA VAL A 227 -1.86 -8.08 -3.59
C VAL A 227 -3.26 -8.49 -4.01
N ASP A 228 -3.97 -7.65 -4.74
CA ASP A 228 -5.39 -7.82 -5.09
C ASP A 228 -5.69 -9.15 -5.83
N ASP A 229 -4.79 -9.57 -6.72
CA ASP A 229 -4.95 -10.82 -7.50
C ASP A 229 -4.94 -12.08 -6.61
N LEU A 230 -4.39 -12.00 -5.40
CA LEU A 230 -4.42 -13.13 -4.46
C LEU A 230 -5.86 -13.52 -4.11
N ILE A 231 -6.72 -12.51 -3.86
CA ILE A 231 -8.13 -12.78 -3.52
C ILE A 231 -8.83 -13.45 -4.71
N HIS A 232 -8.61 -12.96 -5.93
CA HIS A 232 -9.17 -13.60 -7.13
C HIS A 232 -8.66 -15.04 -7.33
N LYS A 233 -7.36 -15.29 -7.06
CA LYS A 233 -6.82 -16.66 -7.13
C LYS A 233 -7.44 -17.58 -6.07
N LEU A 234 -7.74 -17.07 -4.88
CA LEU A 234 -8.42 -17.82 -3.83
C LEU A 234 -9.88 -18.10 -4.18
N GLU A 235 -10.62 -17.11 -4.65
CA GLU A 235 -12.01 -17.26 -5.11
C GLU A 235 -12.14 -18.29 -6.22
N ASN A 236 -11.30 -18.18 -7.25
CA ASN A 236 -11.28 -19.11 -8.40
C ASN A 236 -10.78 -20.52 -8.03
N SER A 237 -10.28 -20.72 -6.81
CA SER A 237 -9.86 -22.05 -6.35
C SER A 237 -11.03 -22.98 -6.03
N GLY A 238 -12.21 -22.46 -5.79
CA GLY A 238 -13.38 -23.19 -5.34
C GLY A 238 -13.32 -23.62 -3.87
N PHE A 239 -12.24 -23.29 -3.13
CA PHE A 239 -12.11 -23.57 -1.70
C PHE A 239 -12.48 -22.32 -0.87
N GLY A 240 -12.82 -22.54 0.40
CA GLY A 240 -13.19 -21.47 1.32
C GLY A 240 -14.70 -21.40 1.59
N CYS A 241 -15.11 -20.39 2.34
CA CYS A 241 -16.52 -20.16 2.66
C CYS A 241 -17.22 -19.43 1.51
N PHE A 242 -18.35 -19.99 1.05
CA PHE A 242 -19.23 -19.36 0.06
C PHE A 242 -20.64 -19.21 0.65
N ILE A 243 -21.27 -18.06 0.46
CA ILE A 243 -22.68 -17.82 0.81
C ILE A 243 -23.40 -17.34 -0.45
N ALA A 244 -24.42 -18.06 -0.89
CA ALA A 244 -25.19 -17.76 -2.09
C ALA A 244 -24.32 -17.49 -3.34
N ARG A 245 -23.27 -18.28 -3.54
CA ARG A 245 -22.24 -18.19 -4.60
C ARG A 245 -21.23 -17.05 -4.44
N HIS A 246 -21.34 -16.19 -3.42
CA HIS A 246 -20.34 -15.18 -3.12
C HIS A 246 -19.20 -15.78 -2.30
N PHE A 247 -17.97 -15.59 -2.75
CA PHE A 247 -16.79 -15.99 -2.01
C PHE A 247 -16.59 -15.07 -0.80
N LEU A 248 -16.53 -15.68 0.37
CA LEU A 248 -16.27 -15.01 1.65
C LEU A 248 -15.22 -15.79 2.46
N GLY A 249 -14.34 -16.50 1.76
CA GLY A 249 -13.29 -17.31 2.34
C GLY A 249 -12.02 -16.56 2.66
N CYS A 250 -11.92 -15.28 2.28
CA CYS A 250 -10.73 -14.47 2.53
C CYS A 250 -11.14 -13.06 2.93
N PHE A 251 -10.54 -12.52 4.01
CA PHE A 251 -10.65 -11.12 4.41
C PHE A 251 -9.26 -10.55 4.58
N MET A 252 -8.95 -9.47 3.86
CA MET A 252 -7.65 -8.83 3.94
C MET A 252 -7.76 -7.43 4.54
N TYR A 253 -6.81 -7.09 5.42
CA TYR A 253 -6.61 -5.74 5.89
C TYR A 253 -5.14 -5.36 5.70
N ALA A 254 -4.85 -4.72 4.59
CA ALA A 254 -3.49 -4.48 4.10
C ALA A 254 -2.72 -5.81 3.87
N ASP A 255 -1.73 -6.07 4.70
CA ASP A 255 -0.88 -7.27 4.69
C ASP A 255 -1.39 -8.40 5.59
N ASP A 256 -2.35 -8.13 6.47
CA ASP A 256 -3.01 -9.14 7.30
C ASP A 256 -4.10 -9.88 6.49
N ILE A 257 -4.07 -11.21 6.52
CA ILE A 257 -5.00 -12.07 5.78
C ILE A 257 -5.69 -13.02 6.75
N ILE A 258 -7.03 -13.07 6.67
CA ILE A 258 -7.84 -14.08 7.35
C ILE A 258 -8.44 -15.01 6.29
N LEU A 259 -8.18 -16.31 6.41
CA LEU A 259 -8.75 -17.35 5.56
C LEU A 259 -9.80 -18.13 6.35
N LEU A 260 -10.94 -18.41 5.70
CA LEU A 260 -12.08 -19.13 6.27
C LEU A 260 -12.48 -20.29 5.34
N SER A 261 -12.55 -21.50 5.88
CA SER A 261 -13.00 -22.68 5.12
C SER A 261 -13.84 -23.61 5.99
N PRO A 262 -14.92 -24.23 5.44
CA PRO A 262 -15.71 -25.22 6.17
C PRO A 262 -14.97 -26.56 6.35
N SER A 263 -13.82 -26.76 5.71
CA SER A 263 -13.01 -27.98 5.84
C SER A 263 -11.54 -27.68 6.02
N ALA A 264 -10.84 -28.54 6.78
CA ALA A 264 -9.38 -28.44 6.96
C ALA A 264 -8.63 -28.59 5.63
N TYR A 265 -9.07 -29.50 4.77
CA TYR A 265 -8.50 -29.70 3.44
C TYR A 265 -8.62 -28.42 2.57
N GLY A 266 -9.80 -27.81 2.53
CA GLY A 266 -10.00 -26.57 1.79
C GLY A 266 -9.14 -25.43 2.34
N LEU A 267 -8.99 -25.31 3.67
CA LEU A 267 -8.11 -24.32 4.27
C LEU A 267 -6.64 -24.56 3.88
N GLN A 268 -6.18 -25.84 3.86
CA GLN A 268 -4.82 -26.17 3.44
C GLN A 268 -4.58 -25.79 1.97
N CYS A 269 -5.52 -26.10 1.08
CA CYS A 269 -5.42 -25.69 -0.33
C CYS A 269 -5.33 -24.17 -0.51
N MET A 270 -6.06 -23.39 0.32
CA MET A 270 -5.96 -21.92 0.31
C MET A 270 -4.60 -21.44 0.82
N LEU A 271 -4.07 -22.05 1.88
CA LEU A 271 -2.73 -21.75 2.41
C LEU A 271 -1.65 -22.02 1.37
N ASP A 272 -1.71 -23.15 0.68
CA ASP A 272 -0.76 -23.51 -0.36
C ASP A 272 -0.76 -22.47 -1.51
N LYS A 273 -1.94 -21.96 -1.89
CA LYS A 273 -2.06 -20.88 -2.86
C LYS A 273 -1.48 -19.55 -2.36
N CYS A 274 -1.65 -19.24 -1.09
CA CYS A 274 -1.01 -18.05 -0.48
C CYS A 274 0.52 -18.20 -0.51
N ILE A 275 1.06 -19.36 -0.17
CA ILE A 275 2.49 -19.64 -0.20
C ILE A 275 3.03 -19.54 -1.63
N GLN A 276 2.37 -20.16 -2.60
CA GLN A 276 2.74 -20.07 -4.02
C GLN A 276 2.75 -18.60 -4.49
N TYR A 277 1.70 -17.85 -4.19
CA TYR A 277 1.63 -16.42 -4.51
C TYR A 277 2.76 -15.64 -3.84
N GLY A 278 3.06 -15.97 -2.58
CA GLY A 278 4.17 -15.38 -1.83
C GLY A 278 5.52 -15.57 -2.53
N VAL A 279 5.80 -16.78 -3.02
CA VAL A 279 7.02 -17.06 -3.80
C VAL A 279 7.05 -16.24 -5.10
N GLU A 280 5.96 -16.20 -5.84
CA GLU A 280 5.85 -15.47 -7.10
C GLU A 280 6.01 -13.95 -6.93
N HIS A 281 5.58 -13.39 -5.78
CA HIS A 281 5.49 -11.95 -5.51
C HIS A 281 6.42 -11.48 -4.39
N ASN A 282 7.39 -12.31 -3.98
CA ASN A 282 8.33 -11.99 -2.89
C ASN A 282 7.63 -11.59 -1.57
N ILE A 283 6.46 -12.16 -1.29
CA ILE A 283 5.76 -11.99 -0.01
C ILE A 283 6.10 -13.17 0.89
N VAL A 284 6.57 -12.90 2.10
CA VAL A 284 6.94 -13.94 3.08
C VAL A 284 5.97 -13.88 4.25
N PHE A 285 5.22 -14.93 4.44
CA PHE A 285 4.34 -15.07 5.61
C PHE A 285 5.14 -15.50 6.84
N ASN A 286 4.85 -14.89 7.97
CA ASN A 286 5.54 -15.16 9.22
C ASN A 286 4.99 -16.43 9.88
N ALA A 287 5.69 -17.55 9.71
CA ALA A 287 5.27 -18.84 10.27
C ALA A 287 5.07 -18.82 11.82
N LYS A 288 5.80 -17.94 12.54
CA LYS A 288 5.66 -17.81 13.99
C LYS A 288 4.38 -17.06 14.42
N LYS A 289 3.72 -16.36 13.48
CA LYS A 289 2.50 -15.59 13.72
C LYS A 289 1.29 -16.16 12.96
N VAL A 290 1.42 -17.33 12.37
CA VAL A 290 0.27 -18.03 11.78
C VAL A 290 -0.57 -18.58 12.94
N PHE A 291 -1.79 -18.07 13.04
CA PHE A 291 -2.77 -18.56 14.01
C PHE A 291 -3.81 -19.40 13.28
N MET A 292 -4.06 -20.61 13.77
CA MET A 292 -5.10 -21.50 13.26
C MET A 292 -6.11 -21.83 14.35
N GLN A 293 -7.38 -21.75 14.04
CA GLN A 293 -8.46 -22.08 14.97
C GLN A 293 -9.58 -22.85 14.27
N LEU A 294 -10.15 -23.81 14.96
CA LEU A 294 -11.38 -24.48 14.58
C LEU A 294 -12.52 -23.91 15.44
N LEU A 295 -13.54 -23.39 14.80
CA LEU A 295 -14.79 -22.96 15.45
C LEU A 295 -15.89 -23.96 15.12
N VAL A 296 -16.42 -24.59 16.16
CA VAL A 296 -17.58 -25.50 16.17
C VAL A 296 -18.67 -24.89 17.04
N LYS A 297 -19.88 -25.32 16.79
CA LYS A 297 -21.03 -24.94 17.64
C LYS A 297 -20.91 -25.63 19.00
#